data_f4c65990d8f30f03642f5281b3549165
#
_entry.id   f4c65990d8f30f03642f5281b3549165
#
_cell.length_a   1.000
_cell.length_b   1.000
_cell.length_c   1.000
_cell.angle_alpha   90.00
_cell.angle_beta   90.00
_cell.angle_gamma   90.00
#
_symmetry.space_group_name_H-M   'P 1'
#
loop_
_entity.id
_entity.type
_entity.pdbx_description
1 polymer ?
#
loop_
_entity_poly.entity_id
_entity_poly.type
_entity_poly.pdbx_seq_one_letter_code
_entity_poly.pdbx_strand_id
1 'polypeptide(L)'
;MRFSATVRKSWRRLRAKSFLWITLWSVLVLMVAVSLIGYAEGLSFRDSFWWAVVTMTTVGYGDISPTTLGGRIVAVGLMISGIGLLSVLTATLATHLIDHQSKMERGLRPVKEEGHVLICGWNHTANDILENLRAD
;
A
#
# COMPACT_ATOMS: atom_id res chain seq x y z
N MET A 1 -18.57 18.07 -14.08
CA MET A 1 -17.89 18.88 -13.04
C MET A 1 -16.39 18.64 -13.14
N ARG A 2 -15.61 19.63 -13.58
CA ARG A 2 -14.15 19.59 -13.68
C ARG A 2 -13.57 19.80 -12.26
N PHE A 3 -13.22 18.76 -11.57
CA PHE A 3 -12.35 18.88 -10.38
C PHE A 3 -11.02 19.47 -10.87
N SER A 4 -10.69 20.66 -10.38
CA SER A 4 -9.52 21.40 -10.83
C SER A 4 -8.23 20.58 -10.62
N ALA A 5 -7.31 20.65 -11.56
CA ALA A 5 -6.02 19.96 -11.53
C ALA A 5 -5.24 20.26 -10.23
N THR A 6 -5.50 21.38 -9.61
CA THR A 6 -4.92 21.85 -8.34
C THR A 6 -5.33 20.97 -7.16
N VAL A 7 -6.61 20.58 -7.07
CA VAL A 7 -7.09 19.70 -5.97
C VAL A 7 -6.43 18.33 -6.08
N ARG A 8 -6.31 17.77 -7.29
CA ARG A 8 -5.70 16.47 -7.53
C ARG A 8 -4.19 16.44 -7.20
N LYS A 9 -3.48 17.55 -7.45
CA LYS A 9 -2.04 17.68 -7.12
C LYS A 9 -1.82 17.81 -5.62
N SER A 10 -2.72 18.50 -4.90
CA SER A 10 -2.71 18.63 -3.45
C SER A 10 -2.95 17.28 -2.75
N TRP A 11 -3.93 16.51 -3.20
CA TRP A 11 -4.24 15.17 -2.68
C TRP A 11 -3.09 14.17 -2.86
N ARG A 12 -2.38 14.22 -3.99
CA ARG A 12 -1.21 13.36 -4.23
C ARG A 12 -0.04 13.69 -3.28
N ARG A 13 0.19 14.97 -3.00
CA ARG A 13 1.22 15.41 -2.05
C ARG A 13 0.88 15.05 -0.60
N LEU A 14 -0.40 15.13 -0.23
CA LEU A 14 -0.87 14.73 1.10
C LEU A 14 -0.71 13.22 1.30
N ARG A 15 -1.06 12.40 0.30
CA ARG A 15 -0.88 10.94 0.36
C ARG A 15 0.59 10.53 0.46
N ALA A 16 1.47 11.16 -0.30
CA ALA A 16 2.91 10.85 -0.24
C ALA A 16 3.52 11.22 1.13
N LYS A 17 3.12 12.35 1.70
CA LYS A 17 3.54 12.73 3.06
C LYS A 17 3.00 11.78 4.11
N SER A 18 1.72 11.40 4.04
CA SER A 18 1.13 10.44 4.98
C SER A 18 1.80 9.09 4.95
N PHE A 19 2.14 8.57 3.76
CA PHE A 19 2.86 7.30 3.63
C PHE A 19 4.25 7.37 4.27
N LEU A 20 5.00 8.44 4.03
CA LEU A 20 6.31 8.65 4.64
C LEU A 20 6.24 8.72 6.17
N TRP A 21 5.25 9.41 6.70
CA TRP A 21 5.03 9.49 8.15
C TRP A 21 4.67 8.13 8.76
N ILE A 22 3.83 7.35 8.10
CA ILE A 22 3.47 6.00 8.54
C ILE A 22 4.71 5.10 8.55
N THR A 23 5.54 5.15 7.50
CA THR A 23 6.77 4.36 7.43
C THR A 23 7.76 4.76 8.52
N LEU A 24 7.98 6.07 8.72
CA LEU A 24 8.88 6.56 9.77
C LEU A 24 8.39 6.16 11.17
N TRP A 25 7.08 6.29 11.41
CA TRP A 25 6.46 5.86 12.66
C TRP A 25 6.62 4.36 12.89
N SER A 26 6.44 3.54 11.85
CA SER A 26 6.62 2.08 11.94
C SER A 26 8.05 1.69 12.28
N VAL A 27 9.02 2.35 11.65
CA VAL A 27 10.44 2.12 11.96
C VAL A 27 10.76 2.55 13.38
N LEU A 28 10.22 3.68 13.83
CA LEU A 28 10.40 4.14 15.20
C LEU A 28 9.84 3.14 16.21
N VAL A 29 8.61 2.67 16.01
CA VAL A 29 7.96 1.68 16.88
C VAL A 29 8.77 0.38 16.92
N LEU A 30 9.25 -0.08 15.78
CA LEU A 30 10.10 -1.28 15.71
C LEU A 30 11.39 -1.09 16.50
N MET A 31 12.09 0.01 16.31
CA MET A 31 13.37 0.27 17.00
C MET A 31 13.19 0.44 18.50
N VAL A 32 12.11 1.08 18.93
CA VAL A 32 11.75 1.20 20.35
C VAL A 32 11.44 -0.18 20.93
N ALA A 33 10.65 -1.02 20.26
CA ALA A 33 10.33 -2.36 20.70
C ALA A 33 11.58 -3.24 20.81
N VAL A 34 12.49 -3.19 19.82
CA VAL A 34 13.78 -3.91 19.84
C VAL A 34 14.61 -3.51 21.05
N SER A 35 14.71 -2.23 21.33
CA SER A 35 15.48 -1.73 22.47
C SER A 35 14.88 -2.15 23.82
N LEU A 36 13.55 -2.02 23.95
CA LEU A 36 12.85 -2.34 25.18
C LEU A 36 12.83 -3.85 25.47
N ILE A 37 12.63 -4.68 24.45
CA ILE A 37 12.64 -6.15 24.64
C ILE A 37 14.05 -6.64 24.96
N GLY A 38 15.07 -6.11 24.29
CA GLY A 38 16.46 -6.41 24.58
C GLY A 38 16.84 -6.11 26.03
N TYR A 39 16.38 -4.95 26.53
CA TYR A 39 16.59 -4.58 27.93
C TYR A 39 15.79 -5.46 28.91
N ALA A 40 14.52 -5.73 28.62
CA ALA A 40 13.63 -6.47 29.51
C ALA A 40 13.96 -7.95 29.63
N GLU A 41 14.41 -8.58 28.53
CA GLU A 41 14.70 -10.03 28.45
C GLU A 41 16.20 -10.34 28.42
N GLY A 42 17.07 -9.33 28.42
CA GLY A 42 18.51 -9.52 28.30
C GLY A 42 18.96 -10.09 26.94
N LEU A 43 18.20 -9.85 25.89
CA LEU A 43 18.49 -10.37 24.54
C LEU A 43 19.54 -9.54 23.81
N SER A 44 20.29 -10.19 22.92
CA SER A 44 21.16 -9.47 21.99
C SER A 44 20.32 -8.59 21.04
N PHE A 45 20.94 -7.56 20.47
CA PHE A 45 20.26 -6.71 19.46
C PHE A 45 19.76 -7.54 18.29
N ARG A 46 20.52 -8.54 17.83
CA ARG A 46 20.15 -9.43 16.73
C ARG A 46 18.91 -10.23 17.04
N ASP A 47 18.84 -10.84 18.22
CA ASP A 47 17.71 -11.66 18.65
C ASP A 47 16.47 -10.83 18.91
N SER A 48 16.64 -9.64 19.51
CA SER A 48 15.55 -8.67 19.71
C SER A 48 14.97 -8.18 18.39
N PHE A 49 15.82 -7.88 17.41
CA PHE A 49 15.39 -7.46 16.09
C PHE A 49 14.67 -8.58 15.34
N TRP A 50 15.23 -9.79 15.35
CA TRP A 50 14.60 -10.97 14.77
C TRP A 50 13.21 -11.21 15.35
N TRP A 51 13.11 -11.26 16.68
CA TRP A 51 11.86 -11.44 17.40
C TRP A 51 10.84 -10.35 17.04
N ALA A 52 11.26 -9.09 17.02
CA ALA A 52 10.35 -7.98 16.72
C ALA A 52 9.79 -8.04 15.31
N VAL A 53 10.62 -8.38 14.31
CA VAL A 53 10.18 -8.56 12.91
C VAL A 53 9.21 -9.72 12.79
N VAL A 54 9.54 -10.88 13.36
CA VAL A 54 8.69 -12.08 13.33
C VAL A 54 7.34 -11.85 14.01
N THR A 55 7.35 -11.11 15.12
CA THR A 55 6.13 -10.76 15.85
C THR A 55 5.29 -9.72 15.11
N MET A 56 5.92 -8.66 14.61
CA MET A 56 5.25 -7.58 13.89
C MET A 56 4.62 -8.04 12.56
N THR A 57 5.27 -9.00 11.89
CA THR A 57 4.75 -9.62 10.66
C THR A 57 3.73 -10.74 10.92
N THR A 58 3.38 -11.00 12.19
CA THR A 58 2.43 -12.03 12.63
C THR A 58 2.84 -13.47 12.31
N VAL A 59 4.13 -13.72 11.99
CA VAL A 59 4.65 -15.07 11.71
C VAL A 59 4.74 -15.89 12.99
N GLY A 60 5.40 -15.36 14.04
CA GLY A 60 5.43 -15.94 15.39
C GLY A 60 6.00 -17.35 15.46
N TYR A 61 7.27 -17.56 15.08
CA TYR A 61 7.89 -18.90 15.16
C TYR A 61 7.93 -19.49 16.57
N GLY A 62 7.87 -18.64 17.62
CA GLY A 62 7.90 -19.10 19.02
C GLY A 62 9.27 -19.51 19.51
N ASP A 63 10.31 -19.28 18.74
CA ASP A 63 11.71 -19.54 19.07
C ASP A 63 12.23 -18.60 20.18
N ILE A 64 11.74 -17.36 20.18
CA ILE A 64 11.97 -16.37 21.23
C ILE A 64 10.60 -15.87 21.72
N SER A 65 10.37 -15.91 23.03
CA SER A 65 9.13 -15.43 23.66
C SER A 65 9.44 -14.66 24.92
N PRO A 66 8.82 -13.51 25.18
CA PRO A 66 9.04 -12.74 26.39
C PRO A 66 8.51 -13.47 27.61
N THR A 67 9.38 -13.59 28.63
CA THR A 67 9.09 -14.26 29.88
C THR A 67 8.76 -13.29 31.00
N THR A 68 9.35 -12.08 30.96
CA THR A 68 9.13 -11.04 31.95
C THR A 68 7.81 -10.28 31.69
N LEU A 69 7.25 -9.70 32.76
CA LEU A 69 6.06 -8.84 32.62
C LEU A 69 6.34 -7.63 31.72
N GLY A 70 7.52 -7.01 31.83
CA GLY A 70 7.94 -5.90 30.97
C GLY A 70 8.00 -6.29 29.50
N GLY A 71 8.65 -7.43 29.20
CA GLY A 71 8.73 -7.98 27.85
C GLY A 71 7.34 -8.28 27.25
N ARG A 72 6.41 -8.81 28.03
CA ARG A 72 5.03 -9.08 27.59
C ARG A 72 4.25 -7.81 27.30
N ILE A 73 4.43 -6.73 28.07
CA ILE A 73 3.78 -5.43 27.80
C ILE A 73 4.31 -4.87 26.47
N VAL A 74 5.62 -4.91 26.25
CA VAL A 74 6.25 -4.49 24.98
C VAL A 74 5.71 -5.32 23.81
N ALA A 75 5.60 -6.64 24.01
CA ALA A 75 5.06 -7.54 22.98
C ALA A 75 3.64 -7.18 22.57
N VAL A 76 2.74 -6.93 23.52
CA VAL A 76 1.36 -6.52 23.22
C VAL A 76 1.33 -5.21 22.44
N GLY A 77 2.12 -4.21 22.83
CA GLY A 77 2.24 -2.95 22.12
C GLY A 77 2.72 -3.13 20.68
N LEU A 78 3.74 -3.98 20.47
CA LEU A 78 4.27 -4.28 19.14
C LEU A 78 3.24 -5.03 18.27
N MET A 79 2.52 -6.01 18.83
CA MET A 79 1.47 -6.76 18.13
C MET A 79 0.36 -5.85 17.64
N ILE A 80 -0.17 -4.97 18.48
CA ILE A 80 -1.22 -4.02 18.11
C ILE A 80 -0.72 -3.08 16.99
N SER A 81 0.49 -2.56 17.13
CA SER A 81 1.11 -1.68 16.13
C SER A 81 1.35 -2.40 14.81
N GLY A 82 1.80 -3.65 14.85
CA GLY A 82 2.04 -4.50 13.68
C GLY A 82 0.76 -4.78 12.89
N ILE A 83 -0.32 -5.18 13.58
CA ILE A 83 -1.64 -5.40 12.95
C ILE A 83 -2.13 -4.12 12.27
N GLY A 84 -2.02 -2.97 12.94
CA GLY A 84 -2.41 -1.69 12.37
C GLY A 84 -1.63 -1.34 11.10
N LEU A 85 -0.30 -1.54 11.12
CA LEU A 85 0.57 -1.29 9.97
C LEU A 85 0.23 -2.20 8.78
N LEU A 86 0.12 -3.50 9.01
CA LEU A 86 -0.22 -4.46 7.95
C LEU A 86 -1.59 -4.15 7.34
N SER A 87 -2.57 -3.76 8.15
CA SER A 87 -3.90 -3.36 7.68
C SER A 87 -3.84 -2.15 6.75
N VAL A 88 -3.07 -1.10 7.11
CA VAL A 88 -2.89 0.09 6.27
C VAL A 88 -2.16 -0.26 4.97
N LEU A 89 -1.15 -1.11 5.04
CA LEU A 89 -0.38 -1.55 3.87
C LEU A 89 -1.26 -2.31 2.88
N THR A 90 -2.03 -3.28 3.36
CA THR A 90 -2.97 -4.07 2.56
C THR A 90 -4.05 -3.20 1.94
N ALA A 91 -4.66 -2.30 2.70
CA ALA A 91 -5.66 -1.36 2.20
C ALA A 91 -5.10 -0.44 1.11
N THR A 92 -3.85 0.03 1.27
CA THR A 92 -3.19 0.87 0.27
C THR A 92 -2.93 0.11 -1.03
N LEU A 93 -2.43 -1.13 -0.94
CA LEU A 93 -2.22 -2.00 -2.11
C LEU A 93 -3.55 -2.28 -2.83
N ALA A 94 -4.60 -2.65 -2.09
CA ALA A 94 -5.93 -2.90 -2.64
C ALA A 94 -6.48 -1.67 -3.38
N THR A 95 -6.35 -0.47 -2.79
CA THR A 95 -6.79 0.78 -3.43
C THR A 95 -6.03 1.05 -4.74
N HIS A 96 -4.71 0.80 -4.78
CA HIS A 96 -3.93 0.96 -5.99
C HIS A 96 -4.37 0.02 -7.12
N LEU A 97 -4.66 -1.24 -6.79
CA LEU A 97 -5.14 -2.22 -7.76
C LEU A 97 -6.52 -1.84 -8.32
N ILE A 98 -7.46 -1.44 -7.45
CA ILE A 98 -8.80 -0.99 -7.83
C ILE A 98 -8.73 0.28 -8.69
N ASP A 99 -7.92 1.26 -8.32
CA ASP A 99 -7.74 2.50 -9.12
C ASP A 99 -7.18 2.19 -10.52
N HIS A 100 -6.32 1.19 -10.64
CA HIS A 100 -5.78 0.77 -11.94
C HIS A 100 -6.85 0.12 -12.82
N GLN A 101 -7.64 -0.79 -12.26
CA GLN A 101 -8.75 -1.46 -12.96
C GLN A 101 -9.83 -0.47 -13.39
N SER A 102 -10.26 0.40 -12.49
CA SER A 102 -11.30 1.40 -12.79
C SER A 102 -10.90 2.37 -13.91
N LYS A 103 -9.61 2.69 -14.06
CA LYS A 103 -9.12 3.51 -15.18
C LYS A 103 -9.15 2.76 -16.49
N MET A 104 -8.93 1.46 -16.47
CA MET A 104 -9.06 0.60 -17.66
C MET A 104 -10.51 0.51 -18.13
N GLU A 105 -11.44 0.22 -17.22
CA GLU A 105 -12.87 0.07 -17.51
C GLU A 105 -13.51 1.37 -18.01
N ARG A 106 -13.05 2.51 -17.52
CA ARG A 106 -13.55 3.84 -17.92
C ARG A 106 -12.91 4.38 -19.20
N GLY A 107 -12.08 3.61 -19.90
CA GLY A 107 -11.42 4.05 -21.12
C GLY A 107 -10.47 5.27 -20.92
N LEU A 108 -10.02 5.54 -19.70
CA LEU A 108 -9.15 6.67 -19.37
C LEU A 108 -7.66 6.39 -19.66
N ARG A 109 -7.35 5.35 -20.41
CA ARG A 109 -5.99 5.13 -20.89
C ARG A 109 -5.62 6.16 -21.93
N PRO A 110 -4.46 6.79 -21.82
CA PRO A 110 -3.94 7.58 -22.92
C PRO A 110 -3.69 6.63 -24.11
N VAL A 111 -4.36 6.84 -25.21
CA VAL A 111 -4.08 6.17 -26.47
C VAL A 111 -2.72 6.69 -26.95
N LYS A 112 -1.74 5.80 -27.07
CA LYS A 112 -0.36 6.13 -27.50
C LYS A 112 -0.12 5.88 -28.97
N GLU A 113 -1.11 5.32 -29.64
CA GLU A 113 -1.03 4.96 -31.04
C GLU A 113 -1.32 6.21 -31.90
N GLU A 114 -0.44 6.46 -32.87
CA GLU A 114 -0.60 7.53 -33.85
C GLU A 114 -1.39 7.02 -35.05
N GLY A 115 -2.18 7.88 -35.70
CA GLY A 115 -2.94 7.52 -36.90
C GLY A 115 -4.23 6.75 -36.65
N HIS A 116 -4.76 6.75 -35.41
CA HIS A 116 -6.02 6.09 -35.11
C HIS A 116 -7.25 6.91 -35.53
N VAL A 117 -8.31 6.20 -35.91
CA VAL A 117 -9.62 6.80 -36.18
C VAL A 117 -10.47 6.78 -34.91
N LEU A 118 -11.06 7.92 -34.56
CA LEU A 118 -11.91 8.06 -33.39
C LEU A 118 -13.38 8.06 -33.79
N ILE A 119 -14.14 7.05 -33.37
CA ILE A 119 -15.58 6.98 -33.57
C ILE A 119 -16.29 7.47 -32.31
N CYS A 120 -16.92 8.62 -32.36
CA CYS A 120 -17.67 9.22 -31.25
C CYS A 120 -19.14 8.82 -31.31
N GLY A 121 -19.50 7.80 -30.53
CA GLY A 121 -20.85 7.23 -30.47
C GLY A 121 -20.98 5.98 -31.33
N TRP A 122 -21.65 4.95 -30.80
CA TRP A 122 -21.89 3.69 -31.49
C TRP A 122 -23.31 3.67 -32.02
N ASN A 123 -23.47 3.65 -33.34
CA ASN A 123 -24.75 3.54 -34.03
C ASN A 123 -24.64 2.57 -35.20
N HIS A 124 -25.70 2.38 -35.93
CA HIS A 124 -25.76 1.47 -37.09
C HIS A 124 -24.68 1.79 -38.14
N THR A 125 -24.41 3.05 -38.38
CA THR A 125 -23.42 3.54 -39.38
C THR A 125 -21.98 3.27 -38.96
N ALA A 126 -21.70 3.07 -37.64
CA ALA A 126 -20.36 2.81 -37.18
C ALA A 126 -19.81 1.45 -37.65
N ASN A 127 -20.68 0.46 -37.83
CA ASN A 127 -20.30 -0.84 -38.39
C ASN A 127 -19.91 -0.73 -39.87
N ASP A 128 -20.66 0.05 -40.67
CA ASP A 128 -20.37 0.24 -42.08
C ASP A 128 -19.05 1.00 -42.28
N ILE A 129 -18.74 1.94 -41.40
CA ILE A 129 -17.45 2.65 -41.40
C ILE A 129 -16.29 1.71 -41.08
N LEU A 130 -16.47 0.80 -40.09
CA LEU A 130 -15.44 -0.17 -39.74
C LEU A 130 -15.18 -1.20 -40.85
N GLU A 131 -16.21 -1.64 -41.54
CA GLU A 131 -16.05 -2.57 -42.68
C GLU A 131 -15.30 -1.91 -43.82
N ASN A 132 -15.62 -0.66 -44.13
CA ASN A 132 -14.92 0.09 -45.17
C ASN A 132 -13.45 0.37 -44.84
N LEU A 133 -13.14 0.69 -43.56
CA LEU A 133 -11.76 0.91 -43.12
C LEU A 133 -10.92 -0.37 -43.03
N ARG A 134 -11.54 -1.55 -43.02
CA ARG A 134 -10.84 -2.85 -43.08
C ARG A 134 -10.59 -3.33 -44.51
N ALA A 135 -11.28 -2.76 -45.47
CA ALA A 135 -11.18 -3.15 -46.88
C ALA A 135 -10.05 -2.45 -47.65
N ASP A 136 -9.50 -1.35 -47.08
CA ASP A 136 -8.30 -0.64 -47.52
C ASP A 136 -7.04 -1.12 -46.75
#